data_8452a99ec0888e26fbfbdcf0ac4cd21d
#
_entry.id   8452a99ec0888e26fbfbdcf0ac4cd21d
#
_cell.length_a   1.000
_cell.length_b   1.000
_cell.length_c   1.000
_cell.angle_alpha   90.00
_cell.angle_beta   90.00
_cell.angle_gamma   90.00
#
_symmetry.space_group_name_H-M   'P 1'
#
loop_
_entity.id
_entity.type
_entity.pdbx_description
1 polymer ?
#
loop_
_entity_poly.entity_id
_entity_poly.type
_entity_poly.pdbx_seq_one_letter_code
_entity_poly.pdbx_strand_id
1 'polypeptide(L)'
;MGKPDIIYEDNDIIVCYKPAGIATQTRRIGQQDMESFIRNYRAAKNEPPYVGIVHRLDQPVEGVMVFAKNQKAAASLSRQIKEHTTEKYYRAASRGQGVSGADKEEANKEDNHDLAWHTLTDYISFDK
;
A
#
# COMPACT_ATOMS: atom_id res chain seq x y z
N MET A 1 -1.73 16.70 -7.17
CA MET A 1 -1.18 15.48 -6.55
C MET A 1 -1.16 15.64 -5.04
N GLY A 2 -1.59 14.64 -4.31
CA GLY A 2 -1.49 14.60 -2.87
C GLY A 2 -0.02 14.56 -2.40
N LYS A 3 0.22 14.88 -1.15
CA LYS A 3 1.54 14.72 -0.52
C LYS A 3 1.53 13.45 0.34
N PRO A 4 2.69 12.76 0.49
CA PRO A 4 2.82 11.71 1.49
C PRO A 4 2.53 12.26 2.88
N ASP A 5 1.91 11.46 3.73
CA ASP A 5 1.58 11.82 5.10
C ASP A 5 1.90 10.67 6.07
N ILE A 6 2.37 11.01 7.27
CA ILE A 6 2.63 10.04 8.32
C ILE A 6 1.36 9.85 9.14
N ILE A 7 0.84 8.62 9.15
CA ILE A 7 -0.38 8.26 9.86
C ILE A 7 -0.08 7.76 11.27
N TYR A 8 0.99 6.99 11.42
CA TYR A 8 1.40 6.40 12.68
C TYR A 8 2.90 6.14 12.70
N GLU A 9 3.51 6.27 13.84
CA GLU A 9 4.92 5.98 14.05
C GLU A 9 5.17 5.46 15.47
N ASP A 10 6.01 4.46 15.59
CA ASP A 10 6.58 4.01 16.84
C ASP A 10 8.09 3.76 16.72
N ASN A 11 8.68 2.99 17.61
CA ASN A 11 10.13 2.70 17.58
C ASN A 11 10.53 1.77 16.42
N ASP A 12 9.62 0.98 15.90
CA ASP A 12 9.89 -0.09 14.95
C ASP A 12 9.34 0.16 13.55
N ILE A 13 8.21 0.88 13.43
CA ILE A 13 7.51 1.09 12.16
C ILE A 13 7.09 2.54 11.94
N ILE A 14 6.94 2.88 10.66
CA ILE A 14 6.25 4.09 10.20
C ILE A 14 5.13 3.64 9.27
N VAL A 15 3.92 4.10 9.54
CA VAL A 15 2.76 3.95 8.66
C VAL A 15 2.48 5.28 7.99
N CYS A 16 2.36 5.27 6.68
CA CYS A 16 2.15 6.49 5.91
C CYS A 16 1.16 6.29 4.77
N TYR A 17 0.60 7.39 4.33
CA TYR A 17 -0.19 7.47 3.12
C TYR A 17 0.71 7.74 1.92
N LYS A 18 0.61 6.89 0.90
CA LYS A 18 1.23 7.10 -0.41
C LYS A 18 0.18 7.67 -1.37
N PRO A 19 0.33 8.89 -1.87
CA PRO A 19 -0.55 9.41 -2.90
C PRO A 19 -0.31 8.75 -4.25
N ALA A 20 -1.31 8.81 -5.12
CA ALA A 20 -1.17 8.43 -6.53
C ALA A 20 -0.09 9.30 -7.21
N GLY A 21 0.67 8.69 -8.11
CA GLY A 21 1.72 9.37 -8.87
C GLY A 21 3.11 9.33 -8.24
N ILE A 22 3.23 8.95 -6.97
CA ILE A 22 4.52 8.77 -6.29
C ILE A 22 4.85 7.28 -6.22
N ALA A 23 6.04 6.89 -6.66
CA ALA A 23 6.52 5.52 -6.55
C ALA A 23 6.87 5.16 -5.11
N THR A 24 6.76 3.90 -4.74
CA THR A 24 7.30 3.39 -3.47
C THR A 24 8.82 3.58 -3.43
N GLN A 25 9.47 3.20 -4.51
CA GLN A 25 10.91 3.33 -4.71
C GLN A 25 11.20 3.54 -6.19
N THR A 26 12.08 4.48 -6.52
CA THR A 26 12.50 4.75 -7.90
C THR A 26 14.02 4.72 -8.03
N ARG A 27 14.50 4.33 -9.22
CA ARG A 27 15.91 4.47 -9.61
C ARG A 27 16.19 5.76 -10.37
N ARG A 28 15.17 6.57 -10.65
CA ARG A 28 15.31 7.82 -11.38
C ARG A 28 15.89 8.91 -10.48
N ILE A 29 17.01 9.45 -10.87
CA ILE A 29 17.69 10.54 -10.15
C ILE A 29 16.79 11.78 -10.18
N GLY A 30 16.63 12.43 -9.01
CA GLY A 30 15.85 13.65 -8.86
C GLY A 30 14.33 13.45 -8.76
N GLN A 31 13.84 12.22 -8.85
CA GLN A 31 12.43 11.93 -8.62
C GLN A 31 12.20 11.51 -7.15
N GLN A 32 11.27 12.19 -6.49
CA GLN A 32 10.84 11.80 -5.13
C GLN A 32 10.06 10.50 -5.16
N ASP A 33 10.34 9.66 -4.18
CA ASP A 33 9.60 8.44 -3.88
C ASP A 33 9.31 8.32 -2.38
N MET A 34 8.57 7.30 -1.99
CA MET A 34 8.22 7.10 -0.59
C MET A 34 9.44 6.78 0.27
N GLU A 35 10.40 6.03 -0.25
CA GLU A 35 11.64 5.72 0.47
C GLU A 35 12.41 7.01 0.82
N SER A 36 12.62 7.89 -0.16
CA SER A 36 13.29 9.18 0.04
C SER A 36 12.53 10.07 1.01
N PHE A 37 11.21 10.10 0.90
CA PHE A 37 10.36 10.87 1.82
C PHE A 37 10.55 10.40 3.27
N ILE A 38 10.47 9.10 3.54
CA ILE A 38 10.65 8.54 4.88
C ILE A 38 12.08 8.76 5.39
N ARG A 39 13.08 8.58 4.52
CA ARG A 39 14.49 8.81 4.86
C ARG A 39 14.75 10.26 5.29
N ASN A 40 14.24 11.22 4.53
CA ASN A 40 14.35 12.63 4.85
C ASN A 40 13.59 13.00 6.13
N TYR A 41 12.41 12.43 6.32
CA TYR A 41 11.63 12.62 7.54
C TYR A 41 12.40 12.15 8.77
N ARG A 42 13.04 10.98 8.72
CA ARG A 42 13.85 10.44 9.82
C ARG A 42 15.11 11.28 10.06
N ALA A 43 15.78 11.68 8.97
CA ALA A 43 16.96 12.54 9.06
C ALA A 43 16.65 13.87 9.74
N ALA A 44 15.51 14.50 9.46
CA ALA A 44 15.06 15.74 10.12
C ALA A 44 14.81 15.56 11.62
N LYS A 45 14.56 14.34 12.08
CA LYS A 45 14.41 13.97 13.50
C LYS A 45 15.72 13.50 14.14
N ASN A 46 16.85 13.58 13.44
CA ASN A 46 18.15 13.03 13.86
C ASN A 46 18.12 11.52 14.14
N GLU A 47 17.26 10.79 13.42
CA GLU A 47 17.20 9.33 13.48
C GLU A 47 18.08 8.70 12.41
N PRO A 48 18.50 7.41 12.58
CA PRO A 48 19.21 6.70 11.54
C PRO A 48 18.40 6.65 10.25
N PRO A 49 19.02 6.82 9.06
CA PRO A 49 18.30 6.93 7.78
C PRO A 49 17.81 5.58 7.21
N TYR A 50 17.87 4.51 7.98
CA TYR A 50 17.39 3.20 7.54
C TYR A 50 15.90 3.20 7.26
N VAL A 51 15.49 2.67 6.11
CA VAL A 51 14.10 2.48 5.70
C VAL A 51 13.95 1.07 5.14
N GLY A 52 13.22 0.21 5.86
CA GLY A 52 12.91 -1.14 5.42
C GLY A 52 11.64 -1.17 4.59
N ILE A 53 11.77 -1.47 3.29
CA ILE A 53 10.63 -1.63 2.38
C ILE A 53 10.22 -3.09 2.41
N VAL A 54 9.03 -3.38 2.93
CA VAL A 54 8.51 -4.74 3.09
C VAL A 54 7.40 -5.08 2.12
N HIS A 55 6.77 -4.08 1.52
CA HIS A 55 5.79 -4.21 0.45
C HIS A 55 5.80 -2.96 -0.43
N ARG A 56 5.13 -3.03 -1.57
CA ARG A 56 5.08 -1.94 -2.55
C ARG A 56 3.66 -1.69 -3.01
N LEU A 57 3.38 -0.43 -3.33
CA LEU A 57 2.25 -0.03 -4.14
C LEU A 57 2.78 0.57 -5.44
N ASP A 58 2.15 0.27 -6.54
CA ASP A 58 2.52 0.83 -7.83
C ASP A 58 2.35 2.35 -7.86
N GLN A 59 3.08 3.02 -8.72
CA GLN A 59 3.10 4.48 -8.78
C GLN A 59 1.71 5.10 -8.92
N PRO A 60 0.79 4.60 -9.78
CA PRO A 60 -0.55 5.17 -9.91
C PRO A 60 -1.48 4.87 -8.74
N VAL A 61 -1.13 3.90 -7.89
CA VAL A 61 -1.97 3.44 -6.78
C VAL A 61 -1.71 4.29 -5.54
N GLU A 62 -2.77 4.75 -4.91
CA GLU A 62 -2.72 5.41 -3.61
C GLU A 62 -3.10 4.44 -2.48
N GLY A 63 -2.62 4.69 -1.29
CA GLY A 63 -2.99 3.87 -0.13
C GLY A 63 -2.04 3.95 1.03
N VAL A 64 -2.35 3.14 2.03
CA VAL A 64 -1.56 3.04 3.28
C VAL A 64 -0.42 2.05 3.10
N MET A 65 0.76 2.46 3.54
CA MET A 65 1.98 1.65 3.52
C MET A 65 2.63 1.61 4.89
N VAL A 66 3.29 0.51 5.20
CA VAL A 66 4.14 0.36 6.37
C VAL A 66 5.60 0.23 5.96
N PHE A 67 6.47 0.93 6.66
CA PHE A 67 7.92 0.83 6.54
C PHE A 67 8.55 0.46 7.87
N ALA A 68 9.61 -0.35 7.83
CA ALA A 68 10.35 -0.69 9.02
C ALA A 68 11.43 0.36 9.32
N LYS A 69 11.61 0.68 10.60
CA LYS A 69 12.64 1.62 11.08
C LYS A 69 13.97 0.94 11.39
N ASN A 70 13.97 -0.39 11.49
CA ASN A 70 15.15 -1.20 11.77
C ASN A 70 15.05 -2.56 11.09
N GLN A 71 16.18 -3.27 11.04
CA GLN A 71 16.27 -4.57 10.37
C GLN A 71 15.42 -5.65 11.05
N LYS A 72 15.28 -5.63 12.36
CA LYS A 72 14.46 -6.58 13.12
C LYS A 72 12.98 -6.45 12.75
N ALA A 73 12.47 -5.24 12.71
CA ALA A 73 11.11 -4.96 12.29
C ALA A 73 10.89 -5.33 10.82
N ALA A 74 11.85 -5.03 9.93
CA ALA A 74 11.79 -5.43 8.53
C ALA A 74 11.69 -6.94 8.35
N ALA A 75 12.49 -7.71 9.07
CA ALA A 75 12.46 -9.17 9.04
C ALA A 75 11.12 -9.72 9.55
N SER A 76 10.60 -9.16 10.64
CA SER A 76 9.31 -9.56 11.22
C SER A 76 8.15 -9.29 10.26
N LEU A 77 8.06 -8.09 9.69
CA LEU A 77 7.03 -7.72 8.75
C LEU A 77 7.11 -8.54 7.45
N SER A 78 8.31 -8.74 6.91
CA SER A 78 8.51 -9.56 5.71
C SER A 78 8.06 -10.99 5.93
N ARG A 79 8.32 -11.56 7.11
CA ARG A 79 7.83 -12.90 7.47
C ARG A 79 6.32 -12.94 7.53
N GLN A 80 5.67 -11.99 8.20
CA GLN A 80 4.21 -11.91 8.30
C GLN A 80 3.55 -11.81 6.93
N ILE A 81 4.12 -11.02 6.01
CA ILE A 81 3.62 -10.89 4.65
C ILE A 81 3.80 -12.21 3.88
N LYS A 82 4.95 -12.87 4.02
CA LYS A 82 5.23 -14.17 3.38
C LYS A 82 4.31 -15.29 3.90
N GLU A 83 4.01 -15.28 5.17
CA GLU A 83 3.15 -16.28 5.83
C GLU A 83 1.64 -15.95 5.68
N HIS A 84 1.30 -14.87 4.94
CA HIS A 84 -0.08 -14.41 4.74
C HIS A 84 -0.86 -14.16 6.04
N THR A 85 -0.16 -13.73 7.08
CA THR A 85 -0.77 -13.33 8.35
C THR A 85 -1.17 -11.85 8.40
N THR A 86 -0.86 -11.10 7.35
CA THR A 86 -1.29 -9.71 7.17
C THR A 86 -2.49 -9.65 6.23
N GLU A 87 -3.46 -8.83 6.59
CA GLU A 87 -4.62 -8.56 5.73
C GLU A 87 -4.39 -7.29 4.92
N LYS A 88 -4.77 -7.32 3.64
CA LYS A 88 -4.68 -6.20 2.72
C LYS A 88 -6.03 -5.94 2.08
N TYR A 89 -6.51 -4.70 2.20
CA TYR A 89 -7.78 -4.27 1.63
C TYR A 89 -7.55 -3.26 0.53
N TYR A 90 -8.13 -3.50 -0.64
CA TYR A 90 -8.04 -2.62 -1.80
C TYR A 90 -9.42 -2.22 -2.29
N ARG A 91 -9.51 -0.99 -2.80
CA ARG A 91 -10.65 -0.50 -3.55
C ARG A 91 -10.26 -0.29 -5.00
N ALA A 92 -11.07 -0.79 -5.91
CA ALA A 92 -10.89 -0.55 -7.34
C ALA A 92 -12.20 -0.06 -7.94
N ALA A 93 -12.14 0.99 -8.75
CA ALA A 93 -13.24 1.42 -9.59
C ALA A 93 -12.96 0.99 -11.02
N SER A 94 -13.86 0.23 -11.64
CA SER A 94 -13.75 -0.14 -13.04
C SER A 94 -14.94 0.42 -13.83
N ARG A 95 -14.68 0.88 -15.04
CA ARG A 95 -15.71 1.15 -16.04
C ARG A 95 -15.80 -0.08 -16.93
N GLY A 96 -16.94 -0.78 -16.91
CA GLY A 96 -17.14 -1.90 -17.77
C GLY A 96 -18.36 -2.72 -17.35
N GLN A 97 -18.90 -3.48 -18.28
CA GLN A 97 -19.92 -4.48 -17.99
C GLN A 97 -19.31 -5.48 -17.03
N GLY A 98 -20.02 -5.75 -15.93
CA GLY A 98 -19.53 -6.58 -14.87
C GLY A 98 -18.93 -7.88 -15.37
N VAL A 99 -17.90 -8.32 -14.68
CA VAL A 99 -17.29 -9.62 -14.88
C VAL A 99 -18.40 -10.68 -14.91
N SER A 100 -18.60 -11.29 -16.06
CA SER A 100 -19.49 -12.43 -16.19
C SER A 100 -18.80 -13.64 -15.57
N GLY A 101 -19.11 -13.91 -14.34
CA GLY A 101 -18.59 -15.09 -13.63
C GLY A 101 -19.28 -15.17 -12.28
N ALA A 102 -20.34 -15.97 -12.27
CA ALA A 102 -20.96 -16.62 -11.14
C ALA A 102 -20.71 -15.99 -9.76
N ASP A 103 -21.50 -15.01 -9.39
CA ASP A 103 -22.17 -14.90 -8.10
C ASP A 103 -23.06 -13.67 -8.16
N LYS A 104 -24.23 -13.88 -8.82
CA LYS A 104 -25.35 -12.97 -8.72
C LYS A 104 -26.08 -13.32 -7.44
N GLU A 105 -25.73 -12.67 -6.34
CA GLU A 105 -26.66 -12.47 -5.24
C GLU A 105 -26.85 -10.99 -5.04
N GLU A 106 -28.03 -10.57 -5.48
CA GLU A 106 -28.80 -9.38 -5.12
C GLU A 106 -28.05 -8.03 -5.07
N ALA A 107 -27.91 -7.44 -6.25
CA ALA A 107 -27.83 -6.00 -6.35
C ALA A 107 -29.20 -5.41 -6.01
N ASN A 108 -29.38 -4.94 -4.80
CA ASN A 108 -30.51 -4.09 -4.43
C ASN A 108 -30.39 -2.78 -5.19
N LYS A 109 -31.35 -2.54 -6.06
CA LYS A 109 -31.58 -1.24 -6.69
C LYS A 109 -32.11 -0.31 -5.61
N GLU A 110 -31.25 0.61 -5.14
CA GLU A 110 -31.68 1.94 -4.70
C GLU A 110 -30.44 2.78 -4.41
N ASP A 111 -30.36 3.93 -5.12
CA ASP A 111 -29.55 5.12 -4.87
C ASP A 111 -28.03 5.06 -5.06
N ASN A 112 -27.65 5.46 -6.20
CA ASN A 112 -26.72 6.44 -6.74
C ASN A 112 -25.72 7.13 -5.79
N HIS A 113 -25.02 6.44 -4.91
CA HIS A 113 -23.76 6.89 -4.27
C HIS A 113 -23.04 5.81 -3.47
N ASP A 114 -23.60 4.63 -3.33
CA ASP A 114 -22.90 3.53 -2.67
C ASP A 114 -22.10 2.72 -3.69
N LEU A 115 -20.80 2.91 -3.68
CA LEU A 115 -19.86 1.98 -4.29
C LEU A 115 -20.07 0.62 -3.63
N ALA A 116 -20.75 -0.29 -4.33
CA ALA A 116 -20.91 -1.64 -3.86
C ALA A 116 -19.52 -2.27 -3.65
N TRP A 117 -19.25 -2.71 -2.45
CA TRP A 117 -18.02 -3.39 -2.11
C TRP A 117 -18.08 -4.82 -2.65
N HIS A 118 -17.22 -5.13 -3.58
CA HIS A 118 -16.98 -6.49 -4.01
C HIS A 118 -15.64 -6.94 -3.45
N THR A 119 -15.65 -8.01 -2.66
CA THR A 119 -14.41 -8.69 -2.29
C THR A 119 -13.99 -9.54 -3.48
N LEU A 120 -13.00 -9.06 -4.22
CA LEU A 120 -12.32 -9.87 -5.21
C LEU A 120 -11.26 -10.69 -4.50
N THR A 121 -11.52 -11.98 -4.32
CA THR A 121 -10.49 -12.92 -3.88
C THR A 121 -9.73 -13.36 -5.12
N ASP A 122 -8.67 -12.63 -5.44
CA ASP A 122 -7.77 -13.00 -6.52
C ASP A 122 -6.64 -13.83 -5.93
N TYR A 123 -6.54 -15.06 -6.41
CA TYR A 123 -5.36 -15.88 -6.16
C TYR A 123 -4.27 -15.39 -7.11
N ILE A 124 -3.39 -14.53 -6.63
CA ILE A 124 -2.16 -14.26 -7.35
C ILE A 124 -1.30 -15.52 -7.26
N SER A 125 -1.37 -16.38 -8.26
CA SER A 125 -0.41 -17.45 -8.45
C SER A 125 0.88 -16.83 -8.94
N PHE A 126 1.91 -16.83 -8.12
CA PHE A 126 3.26 -16.60 -8.60
C PHE A 126 3.71 -17.88 -9.30
N ASP A 127 3.73 -17.87 -10.62
CA ASP A 127 4.45 -18.87 -11.38
C ASP A 127 5.95 -18.74 -11.05
N LYS A 128 6.54 -19.87 -10.67
CA LYS A 128 7.96 -20.01 -10.32
C LYS A 128 8.84 -19.87 -11.56
#